data_dd519cf161c242fd3d91c82c789d260a
#
_entry.id   dd519cf161c242fd3d91c82c789d260a
#
_cell.length_a   1.000
_cell.length_b   1.000
_cell.length_c   1.000
_cell.angle_alpha   90.00
_cell.angle_beta   90.00
_cell.angle_gamma   90.00
#
_symmetry.space_group_name_H-M   'P 1'
#
loop_
_entity.id
_entity.type
_entity.pdbx_description
1 polymer ?
#
loop_
_entity_poly.entity_id
_entity_poly.type
_entity_poly.pdbx_seq_one_letter_code
_entity_poly.pdbx_strand_id
1 'polypeptide(L)'
;MTAIGMLSPGSSGVAASPEMANTDAAIDRDEDLSHTATPTLVEGVKVSLSGAAIAKSAAVGGENSDIDNSGLPENIQQLLKMIRKIQKEIIEKKARMAAVMSDRTLSTEEKINKLAALRGAIAALNSGLITANLALSKVMNQSALNPDQNLKVGSLLTKP
;
A
#
# COMPACT_ATOMS: atom_id res chain seq x y z
N MET A 1 39.58 18.07 -36.10
CA MET A 1 38.96 17.65 -37.37
C MET A 1 37.79 16.78 -36.98
N THR A 2 36.58 17.42 -36.90
CA THR A 2 35.44 17.29 -37.82
C THR A 2 34.84 15.88 -37.82
N ALA A 3 33.56 15.62 -37.58
CA ALA A 3 32.31 16.28 -37.90
C ALA A 3 31.22 15.63 -37.05
N ILE A 4 30.33 16.33 -36.41
CA ILE A 4 28.98 16.77 -36.77
C ILE A 4 28.21 15.76 -37.65
N GLY A 5 27.22 15.15 -37.08
CA GLY A 5 26.14 14.43 -37.73
C GLY A 5 24.81 14.74 -37.07
N MET A 6 24.21 15.84 -37.48
CA MET A 6 22.80 16.14 -37.36
C MET A 6 21.99 15.15 -38.21
N LEU A 7 20.80 14.80 -37.74
CA LEU A 7 19.57 14.59 -38.55
C LEU A 7 18.42 14.41 -37.56
N SER A 8 17.65 15.38 -37.42
CA SER A 8 16.39 15.81 -38.05
C SER A 8 15.16 14.95 -37.73
N PRO A 9 14.07 15.66 -37.42
CA PRO A 9 12.81 15.07 -36.95
C PRO A 9 11.89 14.78 -38.14
N GLY A 10 11.16 13.71 -38.07
CA GLY A 10 10.04 13.41 -38.95
C GLY A 10 8.80 13.27 -38.09
N SER A 11 7.97 14.24 -38.03
CA SER A 11 6.85 14.59 -38.87
C SER A 11 5.69 13.60 -38.82
N SER A 12 4.64 14.05 -38.12
CA SER A 12 3.23 14.10 -38.50
C SER A 12 2.56 12.84 -39.08
N GLY A 13 1.55 12.37 -38.39
CA GLY A 13 0.52 11.52 -38.89
C GLY A 13 -0.78 11.79 -38.15
N VAL A 14 -1.48 12.85 -38.51
CA VAL A 14 -2.88 13.09 -38.22
C VAL A 14 -3.70 12.23 -39.19
N ALA A 15 -4.61 11.42 -38.68
CA ALA A 15 -5.72 10.88 -39.42
C ALA A 15 -6.84 10.61 -38.44
N ALA A 16 -7.78 11.52 -38.30
CA ALA A 16 -9.06 11.53 -39.00
C ALA A 16 -10.08 10.54 -38.43
N SER A 17 -11.01 11.12 -37.67
CA SER A 17 -12.31 10.56 -37.31
C SER A 17 -13.12 10.31 -38.57
N PRO A 18 -14.00 9.34 -38.61
CA PRO A 18 -15.20 9.38 -39.44
C PRO A 18 -16.41 9.74 -38.60
N GLU A 19 -17.07 10.70 -39.14
CA GLU A 19 -18.32 11.34 -38.88
C GLU A 19 -19.50 10.39 -39.16
N MET A 20 -20.51 10.51 -38.32
CA MET A 20 -21.94 10.44 -38.54
C MET A 20 -22.48 9.72 -39.81
N ALA A 21 -23.28 8.72 -39.60
CA ALA A 21 -24.45 8.47 -40.45
C ALA A 21 -25.64 8.10 -39.57
N ASN A 22 -26.53 9.05 -39.50
CA ASN A 22 -27.88 8.99 -39.00
C ASN A 22 -28.73 8.19 -40.02
N THR A 23 -29.47 7.20 -39.59
CA THR A 23 -30.63 6.72 -40.33
C THR A 23 -31.73 6.38 -39.36
N ASP A 24 -32.71 7.22 -39.46
CA ASP A 24 -34.07 7.17 -38.98
C ASP A 24 -34.80 5.94 -39.57
N ALA A 25 -35.44 5.14 -38.72
CA ALA A 25 -36.61 4.35 -39.09
C ALA A 25 -37.38 3.98 -37.81
N ALA A 26 -38.45 4.72 -37.63
CA ALA A 26 -39.49 4.40 -36.66
C ALA A 26 -40.18 3.07 -37.02
N ILE A 27 -40.41 2.24 -36.02
CA ILE A 27 -41.57 1.36 -35.91
C ILE A 27 -41.95 1.19 -34.44
N ASP A 28 -43.10 1.70 -34.16
CA ASP A 28 -44.02 1.54 -33.08
C ASP A 28 -44.25 0.08 -32.69
N ARG A 29 -44.17 -0.20 -31.36
CA ARG A 29 -45.09 -1.13 -30.67
C ARG A 29 -44.88 -1.13 -29.20
N ASP A 30 -45.95 -0.73 -28.54
CA ASP A 30 -46.32 -1.00 -27.15
C ASP A 30 -45.91 -2.39 -26.65
N GLU A 31 -45.34 -2.47 -25.46
CA GLU A 31 -45.88 -3.18 -24.29
C GLU A 31 -44.94 -3.00 -23.12
N ASP A 32 -45.37 -2.22 -22.20
CA ASP A 32 -45.42 -2.41 -20.75
C ASP A 32 -44.57 -3.59 -20.20
N LEU A 33 -43.51 -3.30 -19.54
CA LEU A 33 -43.06 -3.97 -18.31
C LEU A 33 -42.07 -3.07 -17.56
N SER A 34 -42.60 -2.31 -16.65
CA SER A 34 -41.86 -1.65 -15.56
C SER A 34 -41.01 -2.67 -14.82
N HIS A 35 -39.72 -2.73 -15.13
CA HIS A 35 -38.72 -3.25 -14.23
C HIS A 35 -37.90 -2.08 -13.74
N THR A 36 -38.42 -1.39 -12.75
CA THR A 36 -37.65 -0.60 -11.81
C THR A 36 -36.61 -1.53 -11.20
N ALA A 37 -35.41 -1.52 -11.77
CA ALA A 37 -34.24 -2.04 -11.08
C ALA A 37 -34.01 -1.14 -9.86
N THR A 38 -34.58 -1.53 -8.75
CA THR A 38 -34.22 -1.02 -7.43
C THR A 38 -32.72 -1.29 -7.27
N PRO A 39 -31.89 -0.28 -7.01
CA PRO A 39 -30.51 -0.56 -6.64
C PRO A 39 -30.56 -1.34 -5.33
N THR A 40 -30.23 -2.62 -5.40
CA THR A 40 -29.98 -3.44 -4.22
C THR A 40 -28.82 -2.77 -3.50
N LEU A 41 -29.12 -2.05 -2.44
CA LEU A 41 -28.16 -1.63 -1.44
C LEU A 41 -27.45 -2.91 -1.01
N VAL A 42 -26.21 -3.07 -1.45
CA VAL A 42 -25.31 -4.09 -0.94
C VAL A 42 -25.22 -3.77 0.56
N GLU A 43 -25.99 -4.51 1.33
CA GLU A 43 -25.96 -4.44 2.79
C GLU A 43 -24.52 -4.66 3.21
N GLY A 44 -23.88 -3.58 3.63
CA GLY A 44 -22.48 -3.62 4.04
C GLY A 44 -22.32 -4.72 5.06
N VAL A 45 -21.40 -5.64 4.80
CA VAL A 45 -21.01 -6.70 5.73
C VAL A 45 -20.67 -6.04 7.06
N LYS A 46 -21.65 -6.00 7.97
CA LYS A 46 -21.40 -5.62 9.36
C LYS A 46 -20.55 -6.73 9.95
N VAL A 47 -19.24 -6.54 9.90
CA VAL A 47 -18.31 -7.35 10.67
C VAL A 47 -18.57 -7.02 12.12
N SER A 48 -19.45 -7.81 12.75
CA SER A 48 -19.67 -7.77 14.18
C SER A 48 -18.41 -8.36 14.83
N LEU A 49 -17.44 -7.51 15.12
CA LEU A 49 -16.34 -7.88 16.01
C LEU A 49 -16.98 -8.10 17.38
N SER A 50 -17.10 -9.37 17.76
CA SER A 50 -17.58 -9.74 19.09
C SER A 50 -16.71 -9.03 20.13
N GLY A 51 -17.35 -8.35 21.10
CA GLY A 51 -16.67 -7.62 22.18
C GLY A 51 -15.62 -8.47 22.92
N ALA A 52 -15.76 -9.81 22.90
CA ALA A 52 -14.78 -10.75 23.40
C ALA A 52 -13.47 -10.76 22.59
N ALA A 53 -13.50 -10.50 21.29
CA ALA A 53 -12.28 -10.41 20.45
C ALA A 53 -11.58 -9.07 20.70
N ILE A 54 -12.36 -8.00 20.92
CA ILE A 54 -11.81 -6.67 21.28
C ILE A 54 -11.23 -6.71 22.70
N ALA A 55 -11.90 -7.35 23.65
CA ALA A 55 -11.41 -7.50 25.02
C ALA A 55 -10.16 -8.41 25.09
N LYS A 56 -10.05 -9.43 24.24
CA LYS A 56 -8.88 -10.32 24.17
C LYS A 56 -7.68 -9.66 23.51
N SER A 57 -7.90 -8.77 22.54
CA SER A 57 -6.81 -7.95 21.96
C SER A 57 -6.38 -6.80 22.89
N ALA A 58 -7.26 -6.35 23.79
CA ALA A 58 -6.93 -5.35 24.81
C ALA A 58 -6.26 -5.96 26.05
N ALA A 59 -6.52 -7.24 26.37
CA ALA A 59 -5.97 -7.94 27.54
C ALA A 59 -4.56 -8.51 27.34
N VAL A 60 -4.17 -8.78 26.09
CA VAL A 60 -2.79 -9.02 25.71
C VAL A 60 -2.28 -7.68 25.20
N GLY A 61 -1.44 -6.99 25.96
CA GLY A 61 -0.85 -5.72 25.56
C GLY A 61 -0.37 -5.88 24.11
N GLY A 62 -1.19 -5.42 23.14
CA GLY A 62 -0.96 -5.66 21.74
C GLY A 62 0.39 -5.08 21.33
N GLU A 63 1.03 -5.65 20.31
CA GLU A 63 2.35 -5.22 19.79
C GLU A 63 2.51 -3.70 19.66
N ASN A 64 1.41 -2.97 19.63
CA ASN A 64 1.37 -1.52 19.46
C ASN A 64 0.79 -0.78 20.68
N SER A 65 0.61 -1.46 21.83
CA SER A 65 0.04 -0.83 23.03
C SER A 65 0.84 0.37 23.52
N ASP A 66 2.15 0.36 23.33
CA ASP A 66 3.05 1.48 23.62
C ASP A 66 2.79 2.69 22.71
N ILE A 67 2.41 2.45 21.46
CA ILE A 67 1.99 3.49 20.52
C ILE A 67 0.58 3.99 20.88
N ASP A 68 -0.36 3.07 21.15
CA ASP A 68 -1.74 3.41 21.48
C ASP A 68 -1.84 4.26 22.76
N ASN A 69 -1.02 3.93 23.76
CA ASN A 69 -0.94 4.65 25.04
C ASN A 69 0.04 5.83 25.01
N SER A 70 0.58 6.18 23.86
CA SER A 70 1.61 7.23 23.76
C SER A 70 1.07 8.64 24.00
N GLY A 71 -0.24 8.88 23.83
CA GLY A 71 -0.82 10.23 23.86
C GLY A 71 -0.42 11.09 22.65
N LEU A 72 0.11 10.48 21.60
CA LEU A 72 0.41 11.15 20.33
C LEU A 72 -0.87 11.31 19.50
N PRO A 73 -0.92 12.29 18.58
CA PRO A 73 -1.99 12.40 17.60
C PRO A 73 -2.20 11.09 16.83
N GLU A 74 -3.45 10.76 16.52
CA GLU A 74 -3.82 9.47 15.90
C GLU A 74 -3.11 9.22 14.54
N ASN A 75 -2.97 10.26 13.73
CA ASN A 75 -2.26 10.20 12.46
C ASN A 75 -0.78 9.78 12.63
N ILE A 76 -0.13 10.24 13.69
CA ILE A 76 1.25 9.85 14.04
C ILE A 76 1.29 8.42 14.56
N GLN A 77 0.33 8.04 15.41
CA GLN A 77 0.23 6.65 15.90
C GLN A 77 0.04 5.66 14.74
N GLN A 78 -0.81 5.97 13.77
CA GLN A 78 -1.03 5.13 12.59
C GLN A 78 0.24 4.97 11.75
N LEU A 79 0.99 6.05 11.54
CA LEU A 79 2.28 6.01 10.83
C LEU A 79 3.33 5.19 11.59
N LEU A 80 3.42 5.34 12.90
CA LEU A 80 4.32 4.55 13.73
C LEU A 80 4.00 3.04 13.67
N LYS A 81 2.72 2.68 13.74
CA LYS A 81 2.27 1.29 13.57
C LYS A 81 2.64 0.73 12.19
N MET A 82 2.45 1.53 11.15
CA MET A 82 2.84 1.15 9.78
C MET A 82 4.35 0.94 9.66
N ILE A 83 5.16 1.85 10.20
CA ILE A 83 6.62 1.74 10.22
C ILE A 83 7.06 0.47 10.93
N ARG A 84 6.52 0.21 12.13
CA ARG A 84 6.81 -1.00 12.91
C ARG A 84 6.44 -2.28 12.16
N LYS A 85 5.30 -2.30 11.49
CA LYS A 85 4.88 -3.42 10.65
C LYS A 85 5.89 -3.68 9.54
N ILE A 86 6.30 -2.64 8.80
CA ILE A 86 7.29 -2.76 7.72
C ILE A 86 8.63 -3.27 8.26
N GLN A 87 9.09 -2.76 9.40
CA GLN A 87 10.33 -3.20 10.04
C GLN A 87 10.27 -4.70 10.40
N LYS A 88 9.17 -5.17 10.98
CA LYS A 88 8.96 -6.61 11.27
C LYS A 88 8.96 -7.46 10.02
N GLU A 89 8.27 -7.03 8.99
CA GLU A 89 8.26 -7.75 7.71
C GLU A 89 9.66 -7.84 7.10
N ILE A 90 10.48 -6.79 7.19
CA ILE A 90 11.87 -6.82 6.74
C ILE A 90 12.68 -7.85 7.53
N ILE A 91 12.54 -7.89 8.86
CA ILE A 91 13.21 -8.86 9.74
C ILE A 91 12.79 -10.28 9.36
N GLU A 92 11.49 -10.51 9.17
CA GLU A 92 10.97 -11.82 8.78
C GLU A 92 11.48 -12.27 7.41
N LYS A 93 11.49 -11.38 6.41
CA LYS A 93 12.05 -11.71 5.09
C LYS A 93 13.54 -12.01 5.16
N LYS A 94 14.31 -11.29 5.99
CA LYS A 94 15.73 -11.59 6.22
C LYS A 94 15.93 -12.95 6.89
N ALA A 95 15.10 -13.29 7.88
CA ALA A 95 15.14 -14.60 8.52
C ALA A 95 14.81 -15.72 7.50
N ARG A 96 13.81 -15.50 6.64
CA ARG A 96 13.49 -16.45 5.55
C ARG A 96 14.64 -16.59 4.55
N MET A 97 15.36 -15.51 4.24
CA MET A 97 16.55 -15.61 3.39
C MET A 97 17.61 -16.51 4.03
N ALA A 98 17.89 -16.35 5.32
CA ALA A 98 18.83 -17.20 6.03
C ALA A 98 18.38 -18.68 6.03
N ALA A 99 17.08 -18.93 6.24
CA ALA A 99 16.51 -20.27 6.18
C ALA A 99 16.67 -20.92 4.78
N VAL A 100 16.38 -20.17 3.71
CA VAL A 100 16.58 -20.66 2.31
C VAL A 100 18.05 -20.97 2.03
N MET A 101 18.99 -20.17 2.54
CA MET A 101 20.42 -20.42 2.36
C MET A 101 20.89 -21.71 3.06
N SER A 102 20.36 -22.01 4.24
CA SER A 102 20.71 -23.18 5.03
C SER A 102 19.94 -24.45 4.64
N ASP A 103 18.88 -24.33 3.87
CA ASP A 103 18.05 -25.45 3.45
C ASP A 103 18.81 -26.34 2.47
N ARG A 104 19.04 -27.61 2.86
CA ARG A 104 19.75 -28.60 2.06
C ARG A 104 18.84 -29.38 1.11
N THR A 105 17.52 -29.21 1.26
CA THR A 105 16.53 -29.93 0.43
C THR A 105 16.24 -29.22 -0.88
N LEU A 106 16.52 -27.91 -0.95
CA LEU A 106 16.31 -27.10 -2.14
C LEU A 106 17.46 -27.24 -3.14
N SER A 107 17.12 -27.33 -4.41
CA SER A 107 18.08 -27.24 -5.51
C SER A 107 18.73 -25.86 -5.58
N THR A 108 19.87 -25.76 -6.24
CA THR A 108 20.57 -24.47 -6.42
C THR A 108 19.69 -23.43 -7.14
N GLU A 109 18.94 -23.87 -8.15
CA GLU A 109 18.07 -23.01 -8.94
C GLU A 109 16.89 -22.49 -8.10
N GLU A 110 16.25 -23.35 -7.31
CA GLU A 110 15.17 -22.95 -6.40
C GLU A 110 15.66 -21.96 -5.35
N LYS A 111 16.87 -22.16 -4.80
CA LYS A 111 17.49 -21.20 -3.88
C LYS A 111 17.67 -19.84 -4.52
N ILE A 112 18.25 -19.79 -5.71
CA ILE A 112 18.46 -18.53 -6.44
C ILE A 112 17.13 -17.80 -6.65
N ASN A 113 16.11 -18.51 -7.12
CA ASN A 113 14.80 -17.91 -7.39
C ASN A 113 14.13 -17.39 -6.10
N LYS A 114 14.14 -18.17 -5.02
CA LYS A 114 13.60 -17.76 -3.72
C LYS A 114 14.36 -16.57 -3.13
N LEU A 115 15.67 -16.58 -3.20
CA LEU A 115 16.51 -15.48 -2.71
C LEU A 115 16.31 -14.20 -3.53
N ALA A 116 16.16 -14.30 -4.85
CA ALA A 116 15.86 -13.15 -5.70
C ALA A 116 14.51 -12.53 -5.35
N ALA A 117 13.48 -13.35 -5.18
CA ALA A 117 12.14 -12.88 -4.77
C ALA A 117 12.17 -12.20 -3.39
N LEU A 118 12.86 -12.79 -2.40
CA LEU A 118 12.99 -12.21 -1.06
C LEU A 118 13.77 -10.89 -1.07
N ARG A 119 14.85 -10.80 -1.88
CA ARG A 119 15.59 -9.53 -2.05
C ARG A 119 14.72 -8.45 -2.65
N GLY A 120 13.94 -8.77 -3.68
CA GLY A 120 12.98 -7.85 -4.29
C GLY A 120 11.94 -7.37 -3.27
N ALA A 121 11.38 -8.27 -2.47
CA ALA A 121 10.43 -7.92 -1.43
C ALA A 121 11.06 -7.02 -0.35
N ILE A 122 12.28 -7.29 0.10
CA ILE A 122 13.00 -6.45 1.06
C ILE A 122 13.28 -5.06 0.47
N ALA A 123 13.65 -4.98 -0.80
CA ALA A 123 13.88 -3.69 -1.47
C ALA A 123 12.60 -2.85 -1.52
N ALA A 124 11.46 -3.46 -1.86
CA ALA A 124 10.16 -2.80 -1.87
C ALA A 124 9.76 -2.32 -0.46
N LEU A 125 9.96 -3.15 0.57
CA LEU A 125 9.69 -2.79 1.96
C LEU A 125 10.59 -1.63 2.43
N ASN A 126 11.87 -1.61 2.06
CA ASN A 126 12.76 -0.50 2.39
C ASN A 126 12.30 0.82 1.72
N SER A 127 11.84 0.77 0.47
CA SER A 127 11.24 1.94 -0.19
C SER A 127 9.98 2.41 0.55
N GLY A 128 9.12 1.48 0.97
CA GLY A 128 7.95 1.77 1.80
C GLY A 128 8.31 2.40 3.13
N LEU A 129 9.37 1.90 3.78
CA LEU A 129 9.87 2.44 5.05
C LEU A 129 10.37 3.89 4.90
N ILE A 130 11.09 4.20 3.83
CA ILE A 130 11.55 5.56 3.53
C ILE A 130 10.33 6.48 3.34
N THR A 131 9.35 6.05 2.55
CA THR A 131 8.12 6.83 2.31
C THR A 131 7.33 7.07 3.60
N ALA A 132 7.20 6.04 4.45
CA ALA A 132 6.49 6.16 5.73
C ALA A 132 7.23 7.11 6.70
N ASN A 133 8.56 7.07 6.76
CA ASN A 133 9.35 7.99 7.57
C ASN A 133 9.24 9.44 7.06
N LEU A 134 9.21 9.64 5.74
CA LEU A 134 9.00 10.97 5.15
C LEU A 134 7.61 11.52 5.50
N ALA A 135 6.59 10.66 5.40
CA ALA A 135 5.23 11.02 5.78
C ALA A 135 5.13 11.37 7.28
N LEU A 136 5.78 10.58 8.14
CA LEU A 136 5.85 10.85 9.57
C LEU A 136 6.52 12.20 9.86
N SER A 137 7.66 12.47 9.26
CA SER A 137 8.37 13.75 9.40
C SER A 137 7.51 14.94 8.96
N LYS A 138 6.80 14.80 7.84
CA LYS A 138 5.87 15.83 7.34
C LYS A 138 4.73 16.07 8.35
N VAL A 139 4.11 15.01 8.86
CA VAL A 139 3.00 15.11 9.81
C VAL A 139 3.47 15.69 11.15
N MET A 140 4.66 15.29 11.63
CA MET A 140 5.25 15.88 12.85
C MET A 140 5.44 17.40 12.72
N ASN A 141 5.93 17.87 11.58
CA ASN A 141 6.10 19.30 11.32
C ASN A 141 4.76 20.05 11.24
N GLN A 142 3.70 19.39 10.76
CA GLN A 142 2.37 19.98 10.66
C GLN A 142 1.61 19.97 11.99
N SER A 143 1.88 19.01 12.85
CA SER A 143 1.14 18.77 14.10
C SER A 143 1.64 19.61 15.28
N ALA A 144 2.64 20.46 15.08
CA ALA A 144 3.24 21.32 16.12
C ALA A 144 3.46 20.58 17.44
N LEU A 145 4.08 19.38 17.37
CA LEU A 145 4.36 18.54 18.54
C LEU A 145 5.24 19.28 19.55
N ASN A 146 4.95 19.07 20.82
CA ASN A 146 5.82 19.55 21.88
C ASN A 146 7.13 18.70 21.95
N PRO A 147 8.20 19.19 22.62
CA PRO A 147 9.48 18.48 22.70
C PRO A 147 9.36 17.06 23.27
N ASP A 148 8.50 16.83 24.26
CA ASP A 148 8.31 15.51 24.88
C ASP A 148 7.67 14.52 23.90
N GLN A 149 6.71 15.00 23.10
CA GLN A 149 6.08 14.20 22.06
C GLN A 149 7.08 13.81 20.96
N ASN A 150 7.96 14.73 20.56
CA ASN A 150 9.02 14.44 19.59
C ASN A 150 10.01 13.39 20.11
N LEU A 151 10.43 13.47 21.36
CA LEU A 151 11.27 12.45 22.00
C LEU A 151 10.56 11.08 22.04
N LYS A 152 9.27 11.09 22.33
CA LYS A 152 8.45 9.88 22.38
C LYS A 152 8.33 9.20 21.02
N VAL A 153 8.12 9.98 19.95
CA VAL A 153 8.15 9.45 18.56
C VAL A 153 9.50 8.81 18.26
N GLY A 154 10.61 9.49 18.59
CA GLY A 154 11.95 8.94 18.40
C GLY A 154 12.17 7.62 19.13
N SER A 155 11.72 7.50 20.38
CA SER A 155 11.84 6.26 21.16
C SER A 155 10.99 5.11 20.60
N LEU A 156 9.80 5.41 20.07
CA LEU A 156 8.90 4.42 19.47
C LEU A 156 9.40 3.92 18.10
N LEU A 157 10.13 4.74 17.35
CA LEU A 157 10.75 4.35 16.07
C LEU A 157 11.87 3.34 16.20
N THR A 158 12.56 3.32 17.34
CA THR A 158 13.69 2.40 17.60
C THR A 158 13.23 1.01 18.04
N LYS A 159 11.97 0.85 18.39
CA LYS A 159 11.36 -0.43 18.79
C LYS A 159 10.71 -1.08 17.58
N PRO A 160 11.25 -2.16 17.02
CA PRO A 160 10.61 -2.92 15.94
C PRO A 160 9.43 -3.77 16.41
#